data_d02db5481fb13661ad2c56f9f94c53f6
#
_entry.id   d02db5481fb13661ad2c56f9f94c53f6
#
_cell.length_a   1.000
_cell.length_b   1.000
_cell.length_c   1.000
_cell.angle_alpha   90.00
_cell.angle_beta   90.00
_cell.angle_gamma   90.00
#
_symmetry.space_group_name_H-M   'P 1'
#
loop_
_entity.id
_entity.type
_entity.pdbx_description
1 polymer ?
#
loop_
_entity_poly.entity_id
_entity_poly.type
_entity_poly.pdbx_seq_one_letter_code
_entity_poly.pdbx_strand_id
1 'polypeptide(L)'
;EAIQTIADNHGLDGALAFVNQWALYSNVKSATQVTNVSPLYSDDRLAGYPGFFSNAPATAGGPPITSADGLFGDFSRVYMATFGPSNITVDPYSRAINGEVRLIMNNYMDWGVASGASFVKYTTVL
;
A
#
# COMPACT_ATOMS: atom_id res chain seq x y z
N GLU A 1 7.77 -15.70 7.26
CA GLU A 1 7.16 -16.42 6.10
C GLU A 1 7.12 -15.53 4.86
N ALA A 2 6.51 -14.33 4.88
CA ALA A 2 6.46 -13.46 3.70
C ALA A 2 7.85 -13.08 3.16
N ILE A 3 8.79 -12.71 4.02
CA ILE A 3 10.18 -12.40 3.65
C ILE A 3 10.85 -13.63 3.02
N GLN A 4 10.66 -14.82 3.60
CA GLN A 4 11.21 -16.08 3.07
C GLN A 4 10.71 -16.35 1.66
N THR A 5 9.42 -16.19 1.42
CA THR A 5 8.81 -16.43 0.09
C THR A 5 9.40 -15.50 -0.98
N ILE A 6 9.64 -14.23 -0.65
CA ILE A 6 10.28 -13.29 -1.60
C ILE A 6 11.76 -13.65 -1.80
N ALA A 7 12.48 -14.01 -0.73
CA ALA A 7 13.88 -14.43 -0.82
C ALA A 7 14.07 -15.65 -1.73
N ASP A 8 13.15 -16.62 -1.63
CA ASP A 8 13.19 -17.85 -2.41
C ASP A 8 12.88 -17.62 -3.90
N ASN A 9 12.05 -16.61 -4.21
CA ASN A 9 11.61 -16.35 -5.58
C ASN A 9 12.49 -15.33 -6.33
N HIS A 10 12.97 -14.28 -5.67
CA HIS A 10 13.62 -13.14 -6.33
C HIS A 10 14.84 -12.58 -5.62
N GLY A 11 15.21 -13.14 -4.47
CA GLY A 11 16.19 -12.51 -3.59
C GLY A 11 15.63 -11.29 -2.85
N LEU A 12 16.43 -10.71 -1.96
CA LEU A 12 16.06 -9.56 -1.15
C LEU A 12 16.64 -8.25 -1.70
N ASP A 13 16.77 -8.15 -3.02
CA ASP A 13 17.24 -6.95 -3.72
C ASP A 13 16.06 -6.06 -4.12
N GLY A 14 16.29 -4.75 -4.19
CA GLY A 14 15.29 -3.77 -4.62
C GLY A 14 14.67 -2.95 -3.50
N ALA A 15 13.57 -2.29 -3.79
CA ALA A 15 12.83 -1.42 -2.86
C ALA A 15 11.80 -2.24 -2.06
N LEU A 16 12.30 -3.11 -1.18
CA LEU A 16 11.45 -3.96 -0.35
C LEU A 16 10.77 -3.14 0.75
N ALA A 17 9.46 -3.30 0.88
CA ALA A 17 8.68 -2.64 1.92
C ALA A 17 7.44 -3.45 2.32
N PHE A 18 6.95 -3.18 3.52
CA PHE A 18 5.66 -3.65 4.01
C PHE A 18 4.60 -2.57 3.82
N VAL A 19 3.44 -2.95 3.31
CA VAL A 19 2.22 -2.13 3.33
C VAL A 19 1.15 -2.89 4.09
N ASN A 20 0.79 -2.40 5.25
CA ASN A 20 -0.11 -3.05 6.18
C ASN A 20 -1.39 -2.26 6.36
N GLN A 21 -2.47 -2.95 6.69
CA GLN A 21 -3.67 -2.31 7.16
C GLN A 21 -3.43 -1.68 8.54
N TRP A 22 -4.03 -0.50 8.77
CA TRP A 22 -3.88 0.24 10.03
C TRP A 22 -4.32 -0.54 11.27
N ALA A 23 -5.28 -1.46 11.14
CA ALA A 23 -5.74 -2.33 12.21
C ALA A 23 -4.63 -3.22 12.81
N LEU A 24 -3.57 -3.53 12.03
CA LEU A 24 -2.40 -4.28 12.51
C LEU A 24 -1.41 -3.45 13.34
N TYR A 25 -1.52 -2.12 13.31
CA TYR A 25 -0.50 -1.24 13.89
C TYR A 25 -0.23 -1.52 15.37
N SER A 26 -1.29 -1.63 16.19
CA SER A 26 -1.17 -1.87 17.62
C SER A 26 -0.54 -3.23 17.93
N ASN A 27 -0.92 -4.27 17.19
CA ASN A 27 -0.43 -5.63 17.39
C ASN A 27 1.04 -5.75 16.97
N VAL A 28 1.41 -5.15 15.85
CA VAL A 28 2.80 -5.16 15.36
C VAL A 28 3.72 -4.35 16.28
N LYS A 29 3.23 -3.23 16.81
CA LYS A 29 3.99 -2.37 17.73
C LYS A 29 4.22 -3.02 19.09
N SER A 30 3.26 -3.82 19.57
CA SER A 30 3.39 -4.56 20.83
C SER A 30 4.14 -5.90 20.70
N ALA A 31 4.26 -6.41 19.47
CA ALA A 31 4.97 -7.66 19.23
C ALA A 31 6.48 -7.51 19.41
N THR A 32 7.07 -8.45 20.15
CA THR A 32 8.53 -8.54 20.31
C THR A 32 9.08 -9.74 19.54
N GLN A 33 10.33 -9.65 19.13
CA GLN A 33 11.00 -10.81 18.55
C GLN A 33 11.27 -11.86 19.64
N VAL A 34 11.03 -13.12 19.31
CA VAL A 34 11.06 -14.26 20.27
C VAL A 34 12.43 -14.43 20.96
N THR A 35 13.51 -13.96 20.36
CA THR A 35 14.89 -14.13 20.83
C THR A 35 15.54 -12.87 21.37
N ASN A 36 14.99 -11.70 21.09
CA ASN A 36 15.51 -10.42 21.55
C ASN A 36 14.35 -9.56 22.09
N VAL A 37 14.59 -8.82 23.14
CA VAL A 37 13.61 -7.89 23.75
C VAL A 37 13.34 -6.67 22.84
N SER A 38 13.81 -6.70 21.59
CA SER A 38 13.61 -5.63 20.61
C SER A 38 12.20 -5.72 20.00
N PRO A 39 11.48 -4.61 19.88
CA PRO A 39 10.18 -4.60 19.23
C PRO A 39 10.31 -5.00 17.74
N LEU A 40 9.31 -5.72 17.23
CA LEU A 40 9.26 -6.12 15.83
C LEU A 40 9.14 -4.90 14.89
N TYR A 41 8.50 -3.83 15.37
CA TYR A 41 8.35 -2.56 14.67
C TYR A 41 8.99 -1.44 15.46
N SER A 42 10.01 -0.80 14.90
CA SER A 42 10.67 0.38 15.43
C SER A 42 11.17 1.26 14.29
N ASP A 43 11.20 2.59 14.51
CA ASP A 43 11.73 3.56 13.55
C ASP A 43 11.14 3.43 12.14
N ASP A 44 9.81 3.23 12.06
CA ASP A 44 9.07 3.00 10.80
C ASP A 44 9.53 1.77 10.00
N ARG A 45 10.16 0.81 10.70
CA ARG A 45 10.63 -0.44 10.12
C ARG A 45 9.99 -1.65 10.78
N LEU A 46 9.55 -2.58 9.94
CA LEU A 46 9.05 -3.88 10.33
C LEU A 46 10.09 -4.94 9.93
N ALA A 47 10.64 -5.65 10.92
CA ALA A 47 11.70 -6.64 10.67
C ALA A 47 12.88 -6.11 9.83
N GLY A 48 13.25 -4.83 10.00
CA GLY A 48 14.36 -4.19 9.29
C GLY A 48 14.00 -3.55 7.94
N TYR A 49 12.80 -3.76 7.41
CA TYR A 49 12.32 -3.16 6.16
C TYR A 49 11.34 -2.01 6.44
N PRO A 50 11.24 -0.99 5.57
CA PRO A 50 10.25 0.07 5.70
C PRO A 50 8.84 -0.49 5.83
N GLY A 51 8.06 0.02 6.78
CA GLY A 51 6.70 -0.42 7.04
C GLY A 51 5.73 0.74 6.97
N PHE A 52 4.78 0.67 6.04
CA PHE A 52 3.72 1.65 5.85
C PHE A 52 2.38 1.10 6.31
N PHE A 53 1.56 1.95 6.91
CA PHE A 53 0.21 1.60 7.34
C PHE A 53 -0.82 2.44 6.59
N SER A 54 -1.86 1.79 6.08
CA SER A 54 -2.92 2.42 5.30
C SER A 54 -4.25 1.71 5.53
N ASN A 55 -5.35 2.41 5.31
CA ASN A 55 -6.68 1.80 5.28
C ASN A 55 -7.05 1.24 3.89
N ALA A 56 -6.16 1.40 2.89
CA ALA A 56 -6.41 0.94 1.52
C ALA A 56 -6.40 -0.59 1.33
N PRO A 57 -5.56 -1.40 2.03
CA PRO A 57 -5.69 -2.84 1.96
C PRO A 57 -7.07 -3.29 2.44
N ALA A 58 -7.74 -4.10 1.63
CA ALA A 58 -9.07 -4.60 1.96
C ALA A 58 -9.03 -5.47 3.21
N THR A 59 -10.00 -5.26 4.10
CA THR A 59 -10.23 -6.14 5.24
C THR A 59 -11.08 -7.32 4.79
N ALA A 60 -10.67 -8.52 5.08
CA ALA A 60 -11.52 -9.69 4.94
C ALA A 60 -12.50 -9.70 6.13
N GLY A 61 -13.74 -9.32 5.87
CA GLY A 61 -14.82 -9.31 6.87
C GLY A 61 -15.29 -7.91 7.27
N GLY A 62 -16.58 -7.81 7.61
CA GLY A 62 -17.18 -6.60 8.20
C GLY A 62 -16.82 -6.46 9.69
N PRO A 63 -17.26 -5.35 10.34
CA PRO A 63 -17.03 -5.16 11.77
C PRO A 63 -17.72 -6.25 12.63
N PRO A 64 -17.07 -6.74 13.71
CA PRO A 64 -15.74 -6.34 14.16
C PRO A 64 -14.63 -6.85 13.23
N ILE A 65 -13.56 -6.05 13.04
CA ILE A 65 -12.40 -6.43 12.23
C ILE A 65 -11.66 -7.55 12.97
N THR A 66 -11.73 -8.76 12.43
CA THR A 66 -11.09 -9.95 13.01
C THR A 66 -9.81 -10.37 12.30
N SER A 67 -9.55 -9.78 11.13
CA SER A 67 -8.36 -10.03 10.34
C SER A 67 -7.92 -8.77 9.62
N ALA A 68 -6.66 -8.64 9.36
CA ALA A 68 -6.09 -7.53 8.61
C ALA A 68 -5.11 -8.04 7.57
N ASP A 69 -5.16 -7.43 6.39
CA ASP A 69 -4.33 -7.78 5.26
C ASP A 69 -3.06 -6.92 5.23
N GLY A 70 -1.97 -7.53 4.82
CA GLY A 70 -0.70 -6.88 4.55
C GLY A 70 -0.12 -7.35 3.23
N LEU A 71 0.75 -6.54 2.67
CA LEU A 71 1.51 -6.80 1.46
C LEU A 71 2.99 -6.57 1.76
N PHE A 72 3.83 -7.52 1.38
CA PHE A 72 5.27 -7.36 1.35
C PHE A 72 5.79 -7.60 -0.06
N GLY A 73 6.68 -6.75 -0.54
CA GLY A 73 7.22 -6.94 -1.88
C GLY A 73 8.21 -5.88 -2.32
N ASP A 74 8.70 -6.04 -3.54
CA ASP A 74 9.62 -5.13 -4.20
C ASP A 74 8.86 -4.08 -5.01
N PHE A 75 8.75 -2.89 -4.46
CA PHE A 75 8.05 -1.77 -5.09
C PHE A 75 8.80 -1.12 -6.26
N SER A 76 10.07 -1.49 -6.49
CA SER A 76 10.78 -1.06 -7.71
C SER A 76 10.20 -1.67 -8.98
N ARG A 77 9.38 -2.72 -8.85
CA ARG A 77 8.71 -3.42 -9.95
C ARG A 77 7.27 -2.97 -10.20
N VAL A 78 6.84 -1.92 -9.53
CA VAL A 78 5.55 -1.26 -9.76
C VAL A 78 5.76 -0.12 -10.74
N TYR A 79 5.02 -0.13 -11.83
CA TYR A 79 5.06 0.91 -12.85
C TYR A 79 3.75 1.68 -12.86
N MET A 80 3.86 2.99 -12.96
CA MET A 80 2.74 3.87 -13.22
C MET A 80 2.87 4.43 -14.63
N ALA A 81 1.86 4.23 -15.45
CA ALA A 81 1.78 4.80 -16.79
C ALA A 81 0.77 5.95 -16.79
N THR A 82 1.17 7.08 -17.35
CA THR A 82 0.27 8.21 -17.61
C THR A 82 0.00 8.31 -19.10
N PHE A 83 -1.27 8.41 -19.51
CA PHE A 83 -1.69 8.43 -20.89
C PHE A 83 -2.10 9.85 -21.30
N GLY A 84 -1.25 10.51 -22.04
CA GLY A 84 -1.48 11.86 -22.55
C GLY A 84 -1.29 12.97 -21.51
N PRO A 85 -1.40 14.22 -21.95
CA PRO A 85 -1.36 15.37 -21.06
C PRO A 85 -2.64 15.48 -20.23
N SER A 86 -2.53 16.02 -19.03
CA SER A 86 -3.70 16.41 -18.24
C SER A 86 -4.52 17.44 -19.02
N ASN A 87 -5.79 17.14 -19.28
CA ASN A 87 -6.69 18.03 -19.99
C ASN A 87 -7.55 18.82 -18.99
N ILE A 88 -7.47 20.14 -19.08
CA ILE A 88 -8.28 21.05 -18.27
C ILE A 88 -9.33 21.69 -19.16
N THR A 89 -10.60 21.42 -18.88
CA THR A 89 -11.72 22.03 -19.56
C THR A 89 -12.36 23.05 -18.63
N VAL A 90 -12.52 24.27 -19.14
CA VAL A 90 -13.22 25.35 -18.44
C VAL A 90 -14.67 25.37 -18.94
N ASP A 91 -15.61 25.14 -18.04
CA ASP A 91 -17.04 25.20 -18.33
C ASP A 91 -17.69 26.39 -17.60
N PRO A 92 -17.90 27.51 -18.30
CA PRO A 92 -18.53 28.67 -17.72
C PRO A 92 -20.06 28.60 -17.69
N TYR A 93 -20.67 27.58 -18.35
CA TYR A 93 -22.10 27.55 -18.60
C TYR A 93 -22.88 26.72 -17.58
N SER A 94 -22.36 25.57 -17.18
CA SER A 94 -23.08 24.63 -16.32
C SER A 94 -23.48 25.18 -14.95
N ARG A 95 -22.76 26.20 -14.47
CA ARG A 95 -23.00 26.85 -13.16
C ARG A 95 -23.18 28.38 -13.24
N ALA A 96 -23.46 28.91 -14.44
CA ALA A 96 -23.58 30.35 -14.68
C ALA A 96 -24.67 31.02 -13.82
N ILE A 97 -25.74 30.32 -13.47
CA ILE A 97 -26.83 30.81 -12.62
C ILE A 97 -26.31 31.18 -11.21
N ASN A 98 -25.28 30.50 -10.73
CA ASN A 98 -24.68 30.75 -9.42
C ASN A 98 -23.47 31.70 -9.48
N GLY A 99 -23.11 32.18 -10.67
CA GLY A 99 -21.89 32.98 -10.88
C GLY A 99 -20.59 32.18 -10.75
N GLU A 100 -20.66 30.84 -10.86
CA GLU A 100 -19.54 29.93 -10.70
C GLU A 100 -19.03 29.44 -12.06
N VAL A 101 -17.71 29.25 -12.16
CA VAL A 101 -17.06 28.60 -13.31
C VAL A 101 -16.58 27.21 -12.87
N ARG A 102 -16.95 26.18 -13.63
CA ARG A 102 -16.53 24.81 -13.35
C ARG A 102 -15.25 24.48 -14.11
N LEU A 103 -14.24 24.01 -13.37
CA LEU A 103 -13.00 23.47 -13.92
C LEU A 103 -13.06 21.94 -13.84
N ILE A 104 -12.87 21.26 -14.98
CA ILE A 104 -12.82 19.81 -15.09
C ILE A 104 -11.41 19.42 -15.51
N MET A 105 -10.73 18.67 -14.65
CA MET A 105 -9.41 18.12 -14.96
C MET A 105 -9.53 16.62 -15.16
N ASN A 106 -9.14 16.15 -16.33
CA ASN A 106 -9.05 14.72 -16.65
C ASN A 106 -7.59 14.31 -16.74
N ASN A 107 -7.25 13.27 -15.99
CA ASN A 107 -5.94 12.64 -16.04
C ASN A 107 -6.14 11.12 -16.13
N TYR A 108 -5.49 10.50 -17.10
CA TYR A 108 -5.57 9.07 -17.32
C TYR A 108 -4.27 8.42 -16.85
N MET A 109 -4.38 7.51 -15.89
CA MET A 109 -3.24 6.77 -15.37
C MET A 109 -3.64 5.32 -15.11
N ASP A 110 -2.67 4.44 -15.22
CA ASP A 110 -2.82 3.03 -14.91
C ASP A 110 -1.59 2.51 -14.17
N TRP A 111 -1.75 1.41 -13.44
CA TRP A 111 -0.70 0.80 -12.63
C TRP A 111 -0.50 -0.64 -13.09
N GLY A 112 0.75 -1.03 -13.21
CA GLY A 112 1.12 -2.40 -13.52
C GLY A 112 2.24 -2.91 -12.64
N VAL A 113 2.25 -4.22 -12.42
CA VAL A 113 3.31 -4.92 -11.71
C VAL A 113 4.06 -5.79 -12.72
N ALA A 114 5.37 -5.60 -12.86
CA ALA A 114 6.18 -6.38 -13.80
C ALA A 114 6.26 -7.86 -13.45
N SER A 115 6.23 -8.19 -12.16
CA SER A 115 6.29 -9.58 -11.70
C SER A 115 5.44 -9.75 -10.44
N GLY A 116 4.36 -10.53 -10.55
CA GLY A 116 3.49 -10.86 -9.41
C GLY A 116 4.21 -11.67 -8.32
N ALA A 117 5.21 -12.44 -8.69
CA ALA A 117 6.01 -13.24 -7.75
C ALA A 117 6.91 -12.38 -6.84
N SER A 118 7.09 -11.07 -7.16
CA SER A 118 7.81 -10.11 -6.31
C SER A 118 6.96 -9.56 -5.16
N PHE A 119 5.71 -10.01 -5.02
CA PHE A 119 4.80 -9.56 -3.99
C PHE A 119 4.15 -10.75 -3.28
N VAL A 120 4.02 -10.64 -1.96
CA VAL A 120 3.33 -11.62 -1.12
C VAL A 120 2.26 -10.90 -0.31
N LYS A 121 1.01 -11.33 -0.50
CA LYS A 121 -0.10 -10.94 0.36
C LYS A 121 -0.16 -11.88 1.56
N TYR A 122 -0.37 -11.36 2.74
CA TYR A 122 -0.63 -12.12 3.94
C TYR A 122 -1.80 -11.54 4.72
N THR A 123 -2.49 -12.41 5.43
CA THR A 123 -3.61 -12.04 6.30
C THR A 123 -3.26 -12.46 7.72
N THR A 124 -3.42 -11.56 8.66
CA THR A 124 -3.20 -11.81 10.09
C THR A 124 -4.51 -11.70 10.84
N VAL A 125 -4.79 -12.66 11.72
CA VAL A 125 -5.91 -12.60 12.66
C VAL A 125 -5.54 -11.61 13.77
N LEU A 126 -6.50 -10.73 14.13
CA LEU A 126 -6.35 -9.68 15.14
C LEU A 126 -6.75 -10.15 16.52
#